data_a7ec39bc580a5d8631b777bd10a697af
#
_entry.id   a7ec39bc580a5d8631b777bd10a697af
#
_cell.length_a   1.000
_cell.length_b   1.000
_cell.length_c   1.000
_cell.angle_alpha   90.00
_cell.angle_beta   90.00
_cell.angle_gamma   90.00
#
_symmetry.space_group_name_H-M   'P 1'
#
loop_
_entity.id
_entity.type
_entity.pdbx_description
1 polymer ?
#
loop_
_entity_poly.entity_id
_entity_poly.type
_entity_poly.pdbx_seq_one_letter_code
_entity_poly.pdbx_strand_id
1 'polypeptide(L)'
;MKHADTSRPSTVEIVDWSSEKARLSSIRTEVFIEEQQVPPDLEWDGLDETATHLLALDADGRAIGCARIIGHNSIGRMAVCKPWRRRGIGGALLAAAIHLCRQRGHGPIRLSAQTHAIPFYERAGFQVCSEEYPDAGIPHRDMQLT
;
A
#
# COMPACT_ATOMS: atom_id res chain seq x y z
N MET A 1 -7.12 6.66 27.43
CA MET A 1 -6.73 6.47 26.02
C MET A 1 -7.89 6.86 25.13
N LYS A 2 -7.61 7.66 24.14
CA LYS A 2 -8.63 8.15 23.22
C LYS A 2 -8.84 7.13 22.10
N HIS A 3 -10.06 6.69 21.89
CA HIS A 3 -10.38 5.81 20.77
C HIS A 3 -10.33 6.57 19.45
N ALA A 4 -9.87 5.90 18.39
CA ALA A 4 -9.88 6.48 17.07
C ALA A 4 -11.32 6.62 16.56
N ASP A 5 -11.66 7.80 16.06
CA ASP A 5 -12.95 8.02 15.42
C ASP A 5 -12.84 7.64 13.95
N THR A 6 -13.18 6.39 13.64
CA THR A 6 -13.09 5.85 12.28
C THR A 6 -14.27 6.25 11.40
N SER A 7 -15.28 6.95 11.94
CA SER A 7 -16.44 7.40 11.17
C SER A 7 -16.18 8.70 10.41
N ARG A 8 -15.16 9.47 10.80
CA ARG A 8 -14.83 10.75 10.16
C ARG A 8 -14.06 10.52 8.86
N PRO A 9 -14.20 11.44 7.86
CA PRO A 9 -13.50 11.29 6.58
C PRO A 9 -11.99 11.20 6.70
N SER A 10 -11.40 10.34 5.87
CA SER A 10 -9.97 10.26 5.69
C SER A 10 -9.58 10.89 4.36
N THR A 11 -8.30 11.21 4.19
CA THR A 11 -7.75 11.74 2.95
C THR A 11 -6.54 10.92 2.52
N VAL A 12 -6.26 10.91 1.21
CA VAL A 12 -5.05 10.30 0.66
C VAL A 12 -4.22 11.40 0.01
N GLU A 13 -2.94 11.48 0.39
CA GLU A 13 -2.02 12.50 -0.12
C GLU A 13 -0.83 11.83 -0.81
N ILE A 14 -0.34 12.47 -1.88
CA ILE A 14 0.92 12.09 -2.51
C ILE A 14 2.03 12.80 -1.73
N VAL A 15 2.98 12.02 -1.23
CA VAL A 15 4.06 12.55 -0.37
C VAL A 15 5.41 12.02 -0.85
N ASP A 16 6.49 12.68 -0.45
CA ASP A 16 7.83 12.17 -0.72
C ASP A 16 8.43 11.52 0.53
N TRP A 17 9.42 10.68 0.30
CA TRP A 17 10.07 9.94 1.38
C TRP A 17 10.82 10.85 2.33
N SER A 18 11.48 11.88 1.81
CA SER A 18 12.32 12.74 2.64
C SER A 18 11.53 13.49 3.71
N SER A 19 10.31 13.92 3.40
CA SER A 19 9.48 14.68 4.34
C SER A 19 8.61 13.78 5.23
N GLU A 20 8.24 12.57 4.78
CA GLU A 20 7.28 11.72 5.47
C GLU A 20 7.86 10.37 5.93
N LYS A 21 9.18 10.22 5.90
CA LYS A 21 9.86 8.98 6.25
C LYS A 21 9.40 8.40 7.60
N ALA A 22 9.29 9.24 8.62
CA ALA A 22 8.92 8.78 9.97
C ALA A 22 7.53 8.15 9.99
N ARG A 23 6.53 8.81 9.36
CA ARG A 23 5.15 8.31 9.35
C ARG A 23 4.99 7.09 8.45
N LEU A 24 5.61 7.10 7.27
CA LEU A 24 5.58 5.95 6.37
C LEU A 24 6.27 4.73 7.00
N SER A 25 7.43 4.93 7.60
CA SER A 25 8.16 3.86 8.29
C SER A 25 7.37 3.28 9.45
N SER A 26 6.69 4.13 10.22
CA SER A 26 5.89 3.70 11.36
C SER A 26 4.75 2.77 10.93
N ILE A 27 4.03 3.12 9.86
CA ILE A 27 2.96 2.27 9.33
C ILE A 27 3.52 0.92 8.86
N ARG A 28 4.59 0.96 8.08
CA ARG A 28 5.19 -0.25 7.50
C ARG A 28 5.80 -1.14 8.55
N THR A 29 6.38 -0.58 9.60
CA THR A 29 6.87 -1.34 10.74
C THR A 29 5.71 -2.05 11.45
N GLU A 30 4.65 -1.31 11.75
CA GLU A 30 3.48 -1.89 12.43
C GLU A 30 2.85 -3.02 11.65
N VAL A 31 2.62 -2.84 10.34
CA VAL A 31 1.87 -3.81 9.53
C VAL A 31 2.76 -4.93 9.00
N PHE A 32 3.91 -4.61 8.43
CA PHE A 32 4.74 -5.63 7.78
C PHE A 32 5.71 -6.31 8.74
N ILE A 33 6.39 -5.56 9.57
CA ILE A 33 7.42 -6.13 10.46
C ILE A 33 6.79 -6.73 11.71
N GLU A 34 5.99 -5.97 12.42
CA GLU A 34 5.39 -6.44 13.70
C GLU A 34 4.24 -7.41 13.48
N GLU A 35 3.26 -7.05 12.65
CA GLU A 35 2.08 -7.88 12.44
C GLU A 35 2.36 -9.08 11.55
N GLN A 36 2.98 -8.88 10.39
CA GLN A 36 3.20 -9.92 9.40
C GLN A 36 4.55 -10.64 9.53
N GLN A 37 5.39 -10.21 10.46
CA GLN A 37 6.69 -10.85 10.73
C GLN A 37 7.65 -10.83 9.55
N VAL A 38 7.56 -9.81 8.70
CA VAL A 38 8.52 -9.60 7.62
C VAL A 38 9.87 -9.19 8.22
N PRO A 39 10.98 -9.84 7.86
CA PRO A 39 12.30 -9.42 8.34
C PRO A 39 12.59 -7.97 7.95
N PRO A 40 13.11 -7.14 8.87
CA PRO A 40 13.37 -5.72 8.58
C PRO A 40 14.27 -5.48 7.35
N ASP A 41 15.27 -6.32 7.14
CA ASP A 41 16.17 -6.19 6.00
C ASP A 41 15.49 -6.47 4.65
N LEU A 42 14.33 -7.16 4.64
CA LEU A 42 13.53 -7.35 3.44
C LEU A 42 12.53 -6.23 3.26
N GLU A 43 12.02 -5.64 4.34
CA GLU A 43 11.09 -4.52 4.25
C GLU A 43 11.77 -3.26 3.71
N TRP A 44 12.96 -2.94 4.22
CA TRP A 44 13.74 -1.77 3.81
C TRP A 44 14.63 -2.14 2.63
N ASP A 45 14.08 -2.04 1.42
CA ASP A 45 14.72 -2.53 0.19
C ASP A 45 15.58 -1.50 -0.55
N GLY A 46 15.71 -0.29 0.00
CA GLY A 46 16.53 0.77 -0.61
C GLY A 46 15.86 1.52 -1.75
N LEU A 47 14.58 1.26 -2.03
CA LEU A 47 13.87 1.86 -3.16
C LEU A 47 12.99 3.05 -2.77
N ASP A 48 12.92 3.39 -1.49
CA ASP A 48 11.98 4.40 -1.01
C ASP A 48 12.31 5.81 -1.48
N GLU A 49 13.57 6.18 -1.55
CA GLU A 49 13.98 7.54 -1.92
C GLU A 49 13.57 7.92 -3.34
N THR A 50 13.54 6.96 -4.26
CA THR A 50 13.18 7.19 -5.66
C THR A 50 11.73 6.86 -5.98
N ALA A 51 11.02 6.25 -5.03
CA ALA A 51 9.62 5.88 -5.21
C ALA A 51 8.68 7.05 -4.93
N THR A 52 7.44 6.91 -5.40
CA THR A 52 6.35 7.81 -5.03
C THR A 52 5.56 7.16 -3.92
N HIS A 53 5.19 7.95 -2.91
CA HIS A 53 4.46 7.44 -1.76
C HIS A 53 3.09 8.07 -1.65
N LEU A 54 2.13 7.27 -1.20
CA LEU A 54 0.78 7.72 -0.86
C LEU A 54 0.60 7.50 0.64
N LEU A 55 0.02 8.48 1.30
CA LEU A 55 -0.21 8.47 2.74
C LEU A 55 -1.69 8.73 3.00
N ALA A 56 -2.35 7.82 3.70
CA ALA A 56 -3.72 8.03 4.14
C ALA A 56 -3.72 8.63 5.54
N LEU A 57 -4.46 9.70 5.71
CA LEU A 57 -4.57 10.43 6.96
C LEU A 57 -6.01 10.39 7.46
N ASP A 58 -6.19 10.29 8.78
CA ASP A 58 -7.51 10.45 9.37
C ASP A 58 -7.90 11.94 9.45
N ALA A 59 -9.07 12.24 9.97
CA ALA A 59 -9.57 13.61 10.07
C ALA A 59 -8.71 14.50 10.96
N ASP A 60 -7.92 13.93 11.85
CA ASP A 60 -7.02 14.67 12.75
C ASP A 60 -5.59 14.74 12.20
N GLY A 61 -5.35 14.26 10.98
CA GLY A 61 -4.03 14.27 10.35
C GLY A 61 -3.13 13.11 10.77
N ARG A 62 -3.67 12.08 11.42
CA ARG A 62 -2.89 10.91 11.83
C ARG A 62 -2.69 9.98 10.65
N ALA A 63 -1.47 9.47 10.50
CA ALA A 63 -1.13 8.51 9.44
C ALA A 63 -1.74 7.13 9.75
N ILE A 64 -2.56 6.61 8.84
CA ILE A 64 -3.32 5.38 9.06
C ILE A 64 -3.16 4.35 7.95
N GLY A 65 -2.52 4.69 6.85
CA GLY A 65 -2.28 3.78 5.75
C GLY A 65 -1.30 4.35 4.75
N CYS A 66 -0.77 3.50 3.89
CA CYS A 66 0.20 3.91 2.88
C CYS A 66 0.15 3.01 1.65
N ALA A 67 0.77 3.49 0.57
CA ALA A 67 1.08 2.73 -0.62
C ALA A 67 2.33 3.33 -1.26
N ARG A 68 3.01 2.54 -2.08
CA ARG A 68 4.23 2.96 -2.77
C ARG A 68 4.12 2.62 -4.26
N ILE A 69 4.56 3.53 -5.11
CA ILE A 69 4.67 3.29 -6.55
C ILE A 69 6.13 3.38 -6.95
N ILE A 70 6.64 2.31 -7.55
CA ILE A 70 7.98 2.26 -8.10
C ILE A 70 7.87 2.47 -9.62
N GLY A 71 8.66 3.40 -10.17
CA GLY A 71 8.52 3.78 -11.56
C GLY A 71 7.16 4.41 -11.82
N HIS A 72 6.53 4.06 -12.94
CA HIS A 72 5.23 4.61 -13.32
C HIS A 72 4.06 3.63 -13.15
N ASN A 73 4.33 2.35 -12.84
CA ASN A 73 3.28 1.33 -12.91
C ASN A 73 3.36 0.20 -11.88
N SER A 74 4.28 0.24 -10.94
CA SER A 74 4.42 -0.84 -9.95
C SER A 74 3.94 -0.38 -8.58
N ILE A 75 2.79 -0.91 -8.13
CA ILE A 75 2.19 -0.58 -6.84
C ILE A 75 2.61 -1.62 -5.81
N GLY A 76 3.03 -1.16 -4.64
CA GLY A 76 3.40 -2.06 -3.55
C GLY A 76 3.35 -1.37 -2.19
N ARG A 77 3.82 -2.07 -1.18
CA ARG A 77 3.87 -1.59 0.21
C ARG A 77 2.53 -0.98 0.66
N MET A 78 1.41 -1.59 0.22
CA MET A 78 0.08 -1.14 0.60
C MET A 78 -0.26 -1.68 1.97
N ALA A 79 -0.57 -0.80 2.89
CA ALA A 79 -0.87 -1.16 4.27
C ALA A 79 -1.91 -0.22 4.86
N VAL A 80 -2.79 -0.78 5.70
CA VAL A 80 -3.75 -0.02 6.51
C VAL A 80 -3.60 -0.50 7.94
N CYS A 81 -3.43 0.43 8.87
CA CYS A 81 -3.33 0.12 10.30
C CYS A 81 -4.60 -0.59 10.76
N LYS A 82 -4.45 -1.62 11.61
CA LYS A 82 -5.51 -2.55 11.97
C LYS A 82 -6.82 -1.90 12.42
N PRO A 83 -6.82 -0.86 13.30
CA PRO A 83 -8.08 -0.24 13.74
C PRO A 83 -8.86 0.43 12.61
N TRP A 84 -8.20 0.71 11.48
CA TRP A 84 -8.76 1.47 10.35
C TRP A 84 -9.18 0.58 9.18
N ARG A 85 -9.02 -0.74 9.30
CA ARG A 85 -9.39 -1.69 8.24
C ARG A 85 -10.91 -1.79 8.11
N ARG A 86 -11.36 -2.22 6.93
CA ARG A 86 -12.78 -2.36 6.58
C ARG A 86 -13.54 -1.03 6.60
N ARG A 87 -12.83 0.07 6.34
CA ARG A 87 -13.39 1.44 6.28
C ARG A 87 -13.20 2.08 4.91
N GLY A 88 -12.77 1.29 3.91
CA GLY A 88 -12.55 1.80 2.55
C GLY A 88 -11.23 2.51 2.34
N ILE A 89 -10.34 2.55 3.32
CA ILE A 89 -9.05 3.26 3.21
C ILE A 89 -8.13 2.58 2.21
N GLY A 90 -8.05 1.24 2.24
CA GLY A 90 -7.27 0.49 1.26
C GLY A 90 -7.77 0.72 -0.16
N GLY A 91 -9.09 0.76 -0.35
CA GLY A 91 -9.69 1.05 -1.64
C GLY A 91 -9.37 2.46 -2.13
N ALA A 92 -9.38 3.45 -1.23
CA ALA A 92 -9.03 4.83 -1.56
C ALA A 92 -7.54 4.95 -1.95
N LEU A 93 -6.65 4.29 -1.22
CA LEU A 93 -5.23 4.23 -1.55
C LEU A 93 -5.00 3.60 -2.92
N LEU A 94 -5.66 2.48 -3.19
CA LEU A 94 -5.52 1.78 -4.46
C LEU A 94 -6.06 2.63 -5.61
N ALA A 95 -7.21 3.26 -5.46
CA ALA A 95 -7.79 4.13 -6.48
C ALA A 95 -6.86 5.30 -6.79
N ALA A 96 -6.29 5.94 -5.78
CA ALA A 96 -5.34 7.03 -5.96
C ALA A 96 -4.06 6.56 -6.65
N ALA A 97 -3.56 5.38 -6.30
CA ALA A 97 -2.37 4.80 -6.92
C ALA A 97 -2.61 4.48 -8.41
N ILE A 98 -3.76 3.88 -8.73
CA ILE A 98 -4.13 3.59 -10.12
C ILE A 98 -4.22 4.88 -10.93
N HIS A 99 -4.89 5.88 -10.38
CA HIS A 99 -5.04 7.19 -11.05
C HIS A 99 -3.68 7.80 -11.37
N LEU A 100 -2.77 7.79 -10.40
CA LEU A 100 -1.42 8.34 -10.58
C LEU A 100 -0.61 7.56 -11.61
N CYS A 101 -0.69 6.23 -11.60
CA CYS A 101 -0.03 5.40 -12.62
C CYS A 101 -0.55 5.74 -14.02
N ARG A 102 -1.85 5.91 -14.18
CA ARG A 102 -2.45 6.23 -15.47
C ARG A 102 -2.06 7.61 -15.98
N GLN A 103 -1.85 8.56 -15.07
CA GLN A 103 -1.35 9.89 -15.44
C GLN A 103 0.10 9.86 -15.93
N ARG A 104 0.89 8.89 -15.44
CA ARG A 104 2.32 8.80 -15.74
C ARG A 104 2.66 8.02 -17.00
N GLY A 105 1.74 7.18 -17.48
CA GLY A 105 2.02 6.38 -18.66
C GLY A 105 0.89 5.46 -19.07
N HIS A 106 1.12 4.74 -20.15
CA HIS A 106 0.21 3.74 -20.69
C HIS A 106 0.73 2.34 -20.38
N GLY A 107 -0.13 1.36 -20.57
CA GLY A 107 0.21 -0.03 -20.35
C GLY A 107 -0.23 -0.56 -18.99
N PRO A 108 0.06 -1.84 -18.71
CA PRO A 108 -0.46 -2.49 -17.51
C PRO A 108 0.15 -1.94 -16.25
N ILE A 109 -0.69 -1.86 -15.21
CA ILE A 109 -0.28 -1.57 -13.83
C ILE A 109 -0.08 -2.91 -13.15
N ARG A 110 1.01 -3.07 -12.41
CA ARG A 110 1.41 -4.34 -11.81
C ARG A 110 1.57 -4.25 -10.31
N LEU A 111 1.33 -5.35 -9.65
CA LEU A 111 1.59 -5.50 -8.22
C LEU A 111 1.83 -6.97 -7.88
N SER A 112 2.44 -7.20 -6.73
CA SER A 112 2.58 -8.52 -6.13
C SER A 112 1.63 -8.58 -4.95
N ALA A 113 0.63 -9.45 -5.03
CA ALA A 113 -0.42 -9.53 -4.02
C ALA A 113 -0.19 -10.72 -3.10
N GLN A 114 -0.29 -10.49 -1.79
CA GLN A 114 -0.44 -11.60 -0.85
C GLN A 114 -1.73 -12.34 -1.22
N THR A 115 -1.70 -13.67 -1.20
CA THR A 115 -2.82 -14.45 -1.75
C THR A 115 -4.16 -14.18 -1.07
N HIS A 116 -4.16 -13.89 0.23
CA HIS A 116 -5.40 -13.55 0.93
C HIS A 116 -5.99 -12.19 0.49
N ALA A 117 -5.19 -11.33 -0.12
CA ALA A 117 -5.63 -10.01 -0.60
C ALA A 117 -6.07 -10.00 -2.07
N ILE A 118 -5.92 -11.11 -2.78
CA ILE A 118 -6.28 -11.21 -4.20
C ILE A 118 -7.71 -10.73 -4.46
N PRO A 119 -8.74 -11.13 -3.70
CA PRO A 119 -10.11 -10.65 -3.95
C PRO A 119 -10.25 -9.13 -3.86
N PHE A 120 -9.50 -8.49 -2.98
CA PHE A 120 -9.48 -7.03 -2.86
C PHE A 120 -9.01 -6.36 -4.17
N TYR A 121 -7.92 -6.88 -4.75
CA TYR A 121 -7.39 -6.34 -6.00
C TYR A 121 -8.26 -6.73 -7.21
N GLU A 122 -8.85 -7.92 -7.19
CA GLU A 122 -9.76 -8.34 -8.26
C GLU A 122 -10.98 -7.42 -8.37
N ARG A 123 -11.49 -6.94 -7.26
CA ARG A 123 -12.61 -5.98 -7.26
C ARG A 123 -12.26 -4.66 -7.94
N ALA A 124 -10.97 -4.32 -8.00
CA ALA A 124 -10.49 -3.13 -8.72
C ALA A 124 -10.16 -3.41 -10.18
N GLY A 125 -10.32 -4.65 -10.64
CA GLY A 125 -10.09 -5.04 -12.02
C GLY A 125 -8.75 -5.74 -12.28
N PHE A 126 -7.93 -5.94 -11.25
CA PHE A 126 -6.66 -6.67 -11.42
C PHE A 126 -6.92 -8.15 -11.65
N GLN A 127 -6.06 -8.75 -12.46
CA GLN A 127 -6.10 -10.19 -12.75
C GLN A 127 -4.77 -10.83 -12.40
N VAL A 128 -4.83 -12.03 -11.82
CA VAL A 128 -3.63 -12.83 -11.51
C VAL A 128 -2.92 -13.17 -12.82
N CYS A 129 -1.62 -12.97 -12.85
CA CYS A 129 -0.79 -13.23 -14.04
C CYS A 129 0.46 -14.05 -13.75
N SER A 130 0.55 -14.69 -12.59
CA SER A 130 1.65 -15.59 -12.25
C SER A 130 1.18 -16.76 -11.41
N GLU A 131 2.06 -17.75 -11.25
CA GLU A 131 1.87 -18.79 -10.24
C GLU A 131 2.17 -18.22 -8.85
N GLU A 132 1.77 -18.95 -7.81
CA GLU A 132 2.08 -18.57 -6.43
C GLU A 132 3.57 -18.73 -6.15
N TYR A 133 4.14 -17.77 -5.42
CA TYR A 133 5.53 -17.80 -4.99
C TYR A 133 5.64 -17.19 -3.59
N PRO A 134 6.64 -17.61 -2.79
CA PRO A 134 6.87 -16.99 -1.49
C PRO A 134 7.63 -15.66 -1.64
N ASP A 135 7.21 -14.68 -0.86
CA ASP A 135 7.93 -13.42 -0.69
C ASP A 135 7.93 -13.12 0.80
N ALA A 136 9.11 -13.03 1.41
CA ALA A 136 9.27 -12.92 2.87
C ALA A 136 8.52 -14.02 3.62
N GLY A 137 8.45 -15.23 3.04
CA GLY A 137 7.74 -16.37 3.63
C GLY A 137 6.23 -16.33 3.50
N ILE A 138 5.67 -15.35 2.83
CA ILE A 138 4.23 -15.17 2.65
C ILE A 138 3.88 -15.52 1.19
N PRO A 139 2.83 -16.33 0.94
CA PRO A 139 2.46 -16.65 -0.44
C PRO A 139 1.92 -15.43 -1.18
N HIS A 140 2.44 -15.22 -2.37
CA HIS A 140 2.09 -14.10 -3.26
C HIS A 140 1.77 -14.59 -4.67
N ARG A 141 1.05 -13.77 -5.43
CA ARG A 141 0.89 -13.91 -6.87
C ARG A 141 0.96 -12.53 -7.50
N ASP A 142 1.57 -12.47 -8.69
CA ASP A 142 1.56 -11.22 -9.44
C ASP A 142 0.20 -10.97 -10.04
N MET A 143 -0.19 -9.70 -10.09
CA MET A 143 -1.45 -9.26 -10.69
C MET A 143 -1.20 -8.06 -11.59
N GLN A 144 -2.06 -7.89 -12.58
CA GLN A 144 -1.98 -6.72 -13.46
C GLN A 144 -3.37 -6.19 -13.80
N LEU A 145 -3.40 -4.89 -14.05
CA LEU A 145 -4.58 -4.15 -14.52
C LEU A 145 -4.23 -3.55 -15.88
N THR A 146 -4.99 -3.92 -16.90
CA THR A 146 -4.81 -3.40 -18.27
C THR A 146 -5.59 -2.13 -18.55
#